data_6b6d8d6e0bd4817605d63708d0f5323c
#
_entry.id   6b6d8d6e0bd4817605d63708d0f5323c
#
_cell.length_a   1.000
_cell.length_b   1.000
_cell.length_c   1.000
_cell.angle_alpha   90.00
_cell.angle_beta   90.00
_cell.angle_gamma   90.00
#
_symmetry.space_group_name_H-M   'P 1'
#
loop_
_entity.id
_entity.type
_entity.pdbx_description
1 polymer ?
#
loop_
_entity_poly.entity_id
_entity_poly.type
_entity_poly.pdbx_seq_one_letter_code
_entity_poly.pdbx_strand_id
1 'polypeptide(L)'
;DPDLIPNGTIVLVDAAEVRSHFEDRYVGNVVMEQLKTADLLIVNKTDLVEEEELIRLETWLEEVAPSVARLKTSGAKVALPVIFGELRNSESISSLSSQNVHTHFSSISLQASIPAERAAFEHWKNQLPSSVIRGKGIVRFKNNPEIVWIWQKVGRSETLKQMKSIKFSGISKVSLIGTVEMPSVSQIGYPEGFTLPY
;
A
#
# COMPACT_ATOMS: atom_id res chain seq x y z
N ASP A 1 15.60 -18.52 -1.62
CA ASP A 1 14.59 -19.54 -1.87
C ASP A 1 13.70 -19.06 -3.02
N PRO A 2 13.58 -19.83 -4.13
CA PRO A 2 12.81 -19.44 -5.32
C PRO A 2 11.29 -19.31 -5.05
N ASP A 3 10.81 -19.86 -3.95
CA ASP A 3 9.41 -19.80 -3.55
C ASP A 3 9.06 -18.55 -2.73
N LEU A 4 10.07 -17.76 -2.32
CA LEU A 4 9.87 -16.50 -1.62
C LEU A 4 9.81 -15.34 -2.60
N ILE A 5 8.71 -14.60 -2.55
CA ILE A 5 8.51 -13.39 -3.35
C ILE A 5 8.51 -12.18 -2.39
N PRO A 6 9.47 -11.23 -2.56
CA PRO A 6 9.45 -10.00 -1.77
C PRO A 6 8.11 -9.27 -1.94
N ASN A 7 7.53 -8.85 -0.83
CA ASN A 7 6.23 -8.17 -0.80
C ASN A 7 6.33 -6.70 -0.34
N GLY A 8 7.52 -6.15 -0.39
CA GLY A 8 7.84 -4.76 -0.03
C GLY A 8 8.63 -4.64 1.27
N THR A 9 9.25 -3.48 1.45
CA THR A 9 10.05 -3.10 2.61
C THR A 9 9.27 -2.15 3.49
N ILE A 10 8.99 -2.56 4.72
CA ILE A 10 8.33 -1.73 5.72
C ILE A 10 9.35 -1.35 6.78
N VAL A 11 9.49 -0.06 7.03
CA VAL A 11 10.38 0.45 8.08
C VAL A 11 9.56 1.03 9.21
N LEU A 12 9.81 0.55 10.42
CA LEU A 12 9.23 1.10 11.65
C LEU A 12 10.12 2.24 12.15
N VAL A 13 9.52 3.42 12.24
CA VAL A 13 10.20 4.66 12.65
C VAL A 13 9.74 5.05 14.05
N ASP A 14 10.67 5.26 14.95
CA ASP A 14 10.37 5.85 16.25
C ASP A 14 10.26 7.37 16.12
N ALA A 15 9.08 7.93 16.38
CA ALA A 15 8.81 9.35 16.18
C ALA A 15 9.71 10.25 17.07
N ALA A 16 10.07 9.78 18.26
CA ALA A 16 10.89 10.54 19.19
C ALA A 16 12.39 10.47 18.88
N GLU A 17 12.87 9.35 18.31
CA GLU A 17 14.31 9.04 18.27
C GLU A 17 14.90 9.04 16.85
N VAL A 18 14.10 8.97 15.79
CA VAL A 18 14.60 8.76 14.43
C VAL A 18 15.57 9.85 13.98
N ARG A 19 15.34 11.12 14.37
CA ARG A 19 16.19 12.24 13.97
C ARG A 19 17.56 12.16 14.66
N SER A 20 17.60 11.81 15.95
CA SER A 20 18.85 11.63 16.68
C SER A 20 19.65 10.46 16.11
N HIS A 21 18.98 9.36 15.75
CA HIS A 21 19.66 8.24 15.09
C HIS A 21 20.16 8.59 13.68
N PHE A 22 19.42 9.41 12.94
CA PHE A 22 19.84 9.88 11.61
C PHE A 22 21.10 10.78 11.69
N GLU A 23 21.20 11.61 12.73
CA GLU A 23 22.34 12.50 12.97
C GLU A 23 23.56 11.79 13.60
N ASP A 24 23.37 10.55 14.06
CA ASP A 24 24.45 9.78 14.68
C ASP A 24 25.53 9.40 13.65
N ARG A 25 26.79 9.66 14.01
CA ARG A 25 27.96 9.44 13.13
C ARG A 25 28.19 7.98 12.72
N TYR A 26 27.68 7.02 13.48
CA TYR A 26 27.93 5.59 13.25
C TYR A 26 26.76 4.92 12.53
N VAL A 27 25.53 5.30 12.84
CA VAL A 27 24.33 4.64 12.31
C VAL A 27 23.52 5.51 11.35
N GLY A 28 23.79 6.83 11.28
CA GLY A 28 22.98 7.76 10.48
C GLY A 28 22.88 7.38 9.01
N ASN A 29 23.96 6.90 8.39
CA ASN A 29 23.93 6.44 7.01
C ASN A 29 22.99 5.22 6.81
N VAL A 30 22.96 4.30 7.79
CA VAL A 30 22.09 3.13 7.75
C VAL A 30 20.64 3.56 7.90
N VAL A 31 20.35 4.48 8.83
CA VAL A 31 19.02 5.04 9.02
C VAL A 31 18.54 5.75 7.75
N MET A 32 19.41 6.57 7.15
CA MET A 32 19.11 7.25 5.88
C MET A 32 18.74 6.26 4.76
N GLU A 33 19.53 5.20 4.59
CA GLU A 33 19.26 4.18 3.58
C GLU A 33 17.96 3.43 3.86
N GLN A 34 17.67 3.09 5.11
CA GLN A 34 16.42 2.45 5.51
C GLN A 34 15.22 3.34 5.16
N LEU A 35 15.26 4.63 5.50
CA LEU A 35 14.20 5.57 5.20
C LEU A 35 13.96 5.71 3.69
N LYS A 36 15.03 5.84 2.90
CA LYS A 36 14.96 6.04 1.45
C LYS A 36 14.53 4.81 0.67
N THR A 37 14.87 3.63 1.14
CA THR A 37 14.56 2.36 0.47
C THR A 37 13.24 1.74 0.89
N ALA A 38 12.60 2.31 1.92
CA ALA A 38 11.28 1.85 2.35
C ALA A 38 10.21 2.03 1.27
N ASP A 39 9.31 1.07 1.20
CA ASP A 39 8.04 1.18 0.47
C ASP A 39 6.94 1.80 1.34
N LEU A 40 7.06 1.63 2.65
CA LEU A 40 6.15 2.20 3.66
C LEU A 40 6.94 2.50 4.94
N LEU A 41 6.77 3.71 5.47
CA LEU A 41 7.21 4.07 6.82
C LEU A 41 6.03 3.97 7.79
N ILE A 42 6.21 3.25 8.88
CA ILE A 42 5.28 3.24 10.01
C ILE A 42 5.87 4.13 11.09
N VAL A 43 5.40 5.36 11.18
CA VAL A 43 5.80 6.34 12.20
C VAL A 43 5.07 6.00 13.49
N ASN A 44 5.77 5.32 14.39
CA ASN A 44 5.25 4.80 15.65
C ASN A 44 5.62 5.69 16.83
N LYS A 45 4.95 5.47 17.96
CA LYS A 45 5.11 6.23 19.19
C LYS A 45 4.74 7.71 19.04
N THR A 46 3.76 7.99 18.17
CA THR A 46 3.27 9.36 17.96
C THR A 46 2.61 9.96 19.21
N ASP A 47 2.23 9.12 20.17
CA ASP A 47 1.73 9.47 21.47
C ASP A 47 2.79 10.00 22.45
N LEU A 48 4.07 9.85 22.13
CA LEU A 48 5.20 10.31 22.95
C LEU A 48 5.80 11.64 22.48
N VAL A 49 5.26 12.22 21.41
CA VAL A 49 5.73 13.50 20.87
C VAL A 49 4.59 14.50 20.78
N GLU A 50 4.90 15.76 20.97
CA GLU A 50 3.93 16.84 20.84
C GLU A 50 3.53 17.05 19.35
N GLU A 51 2.34 17.56 19.10
CA GLU A 51 1.79 17.73 17.75
C GLU A 51 2.71 18.59 16.85
N GLU A 52 3.29 19.65 17.39
CA GLU A 52 4.23 20.50 16.66
C GLU A 52 5.51 19.75 16.26
N GLU A 53 6.02 18.86 17.11
CA GLU A 53 7.18 18.05 16.80
C GLU A 53 6.83 17.00 15.74
N LEU A 54 5.63 16.44 15.80
CA LEU A 54 5.15 15.50 14.80
C LEU A 54 5.05 16.16 13.41
N ILE A 55 4.57 17.39 13.33
CA ILE A 55 4.54 18.18 12.08
C ILE A 55 5.96 18.43 11.57
N ARG A 56 6.90 18.80 12.43
CA ARG A 56 8.31 18.98 12.07
C ARG A 56 8.94 17.67 11.57
N LEU A 57 8.62 16.56 12.21
CA LEU A 57 9.07 15.23 11.80
C LEU A 57 8.52 14.85 10.41
N GLU A 58 7.25 15.08 10.15
CA GLU A 58 6.61 14.81 8.85
C GLU A 58 7.27 15.61 7.73
N THR A 59 7.52 16.90 7.97
CA THR A 59 8.21 17.77 7.00
C THR A 59 9.61 17.25 6.71
N TRP A 60 10.37 16.90 7.76
CA TRP A 60 11.71 16.34 7.61
C TRP A 60 11.72 14.99 6.89
N LEU A 61 10.76 14.10 7.19
CA LEU A 61 10.63 12.82 6.48
C LEU A 61 10.29 13.02 5.00
N GLU A 62 9.54 14.08 4.63
CA GLU A 62 9.28 14.40 3.23
C GLU A 62 10.57 14.84 2.50
N GLU A 63 11.46 15.55 3.18
CA GLU A 63 12.75 15.96 2.62
C GLU A 63 13.71 14.76 2.46
N VAL A 64 13.80 13.88 3.47
CA VAL A 64 14.73 12.74 3.49
C VAL A 64 14.27 11.59 2.61
N ALA A 65 12.96 11.29 2.62
CA ALA A 65 12.36 10.18 1.90
C ALA A 65 11.11 10.63 1.13
N PRO A 66 11.28 11.49 0.10
CA PRO A 66 10.16 12.03 -0.65
C PRO A 66 9.36 10.91 -1.32
N SER A 67 8.04 11.06 -1.32
CA SER A 67 7.09 10.12 -1.93
C SER A 67 7.05 8.72 -1.30
N VAL A 68 7.74 8.47 -0.19
CA VAL A 68 7.53 7.25 0.59
C VAL A 68 6.25 7.41 1.41
N ALA A 69 5.32 6.47 1.24
CA ALA A 69 4.08 6.48 2.00
C ALA A 69 4.34 6.37 3.50
N ARG A 70 3.60 7.11 4.31
CA ARG A 70 3.75 7.14 5.77
C ARG A 70 2.43 6.81 6.45
N LEU A 71 2.49 6.04 7.51
CA LEU A 71 1.37 5.71 8.38
C LEU A 71 1.74 6.03 9.82
N LYS A 72 0.98 6.90 10.47
CA LYS A 72 1.15 7.25 11.89
C LYS A 72 0.45 6.23 12.79
N THR A 73 1.09 5.84 13.90
CA THR A 73 0.53 4.91 14.87
C THR A 73 1.13 5.09 16.26
N SER A 74 0.47 4.54 17.25
CA SER A 74 1.00 4.34 18.60
C SER A 74 0.90 2.86 18.97
N GLY A 75 1.89 2.37 19.73
CA GLY A 75 1.96 0.96 20.12
C GLY A 75 2.04 -0.01 18.94
N ALA A 76 2.59 0.44 17.79
CA ALA A 76 2.70 -0.32 16.54
C ALA A 76 1.38 -0.96 16.07
N LYS A 77 0.26 -0.33 16.36
CA LYS A 77 -1.08 -0.83 15.97
C LYS A 77 -1.32 -0.53 14.51
N VAL A 78 -1.08 -1.53 13.66
CA VAL A 78 -1.30 -1.47 12.21
C VAL A 78 -2.15 -2.64 11.78
N ALA A 79 -3.14 -2.38 10.95
CA ALA A 79 -4.00 -3.43 10.44
C ALA A 79 -3.20 -4.40 9.54
N LEU A 80 -3.40 -5.71 9.74
CA LEU A 80 -2.71 -6.76 8.97
C LEU A 80 -2.79 -6.58 7.44
N PRO A 81 -3.93 -6.16 6.84
CA PRO A 81 -3.98 -5.88 5.41
C PRO A 81 -2.97 -4.84 4.92
N VAL A 82 -2.63 -3.85 5.74
CA VAL A 82 -1.61 -2.84 5.40
C VAL A 82 -0.22 -3.49 5.33
N ILE A 83 0.07 -4.46 6.20
CA ILE A 83 1.35 -5.16 6.27
C ILE A 83 1.45 -6.25 5.20
N PHE A 84 0.43 -7.08 5.05
CA PHE A 84 0.47 -8.27 4.20
C PHE A 84 -0.24 -8.11 2.87
N GLY A 85 -1.05 -7.07 2.69
CA GLY A 85 -1.84 -6.87 1.47
C GLY A 85 -2.92 -7.95 1.27
N GLU A 86 -3.28 -8.69 2.31
CA GLU A 86 -4.35 -9.68 2.25
C GLU A 86 -5.69 -9.00 2.49
N LEU A 87 -6.55 -9.05 1.49
CA LEU A 87 -7.97 -8.78 1.65
C LEU A 87 -8.69 -10.13 1.70
N ARG A 88 -8.89 -10.63 2.89
CA ARG A 88 -9.94 -11.62 3.11
C ARG A 88 -11.26 -10.89 2.93
N ASN A 89 -12.09 -11.34 2.01
CA ASN A 89 -13.44 -10.89 1.66
C ASN A 89 -13.90 -9.53 2.22
N SER A 90 -14.51 -8.70 1.40
CA SER A 90 -14.96 -7.33 1.69
C SER A 90 -15.74 -7.14 3.02
N GLU A 91 -16.24 -8.20 3.61
CA GLU A 91 -16.90 -8.20 4.93
C GLU A 91 -15.95 -7.98 6.11
N SER A 92 -14.65 -8.28 5.95
CA SER A 92 -13.68 -8.18 7.05
C SER A 92 -13.19 -6.74 7.30
N ILE A 93 -13.35 -5.82 6.36
CA ILE A 93 -12.90 -4.43 6.52
C ILE A 93 -13.94 -3.61 7.27
N SER A 94 -15.23 -3.87 7.03
CA SER A 94 -16.33 -3.22 7.77
C SER A 94 -16.37 -3.65 9.24
N SER A 95 -15.88 -4.84 9.59
CA SER A 95 -15.80 -5.31 10.97
C SER A 95 -14.58 -4.76 11.74
N LEU A 96 -13.55 -4.28 11.06
CA LEU A 96 -12.39 -3.64 11.69
C LEU A 96 -12.69 -2.21 12.19
N SER A 97 -13.76 -1.59 11.68
CA SER A 97 -14.22 -0.28 12.14
C SER A 97 -14.90 -0.32 13.53
N SER A 98 -15.25 -1.49 14.04
CA SER A 98 -16.00 -1.64 15.30
C SER A 98 -15.16 -1.95 16.54
N GLN A 99 -13.86 -2.18 16.40
CA GLN A 99 -12.96 -2.36 17.55
C GLN A 99 -11.94 -1.22 17.59
N ASN A 100 -12.23 -0.13 18.28
CA ASN A 100 -11.36 0.94 18.85
C ASN A 100 -9.87 1.02 18.40
N VAL A 101 -9.53 0.54 17.21
CA VAL A 101 -8.30 0.86 16.51
C VAL A 101 -8.66 2.05 15.64
N HIS A 102 -8.18 3.23 15.96
CA HIS A 102 -8.24 4.39 15.06
C HIS A 102 -7.57 3.97 13.75
N THR A 103 -8.37 3.44 12.81
CA THR A 103 -7.88 2.96 11.53
C THR A 103 -7.62 4.16 10.63
N HIS A 104 -6.38 4.59 10.58
CA HIS A 104 -5.92 5.68 9.72
C HIS A 104 -5.69 5.22 8.27
N PHE A 105 -6.56 4.35 7.74
CA PHE A 105 -6.47 3.91 6.35
C PHE A 105 -7.84 3.77 5.69
N SER A 106 -7.86 3.89 4.37
CA SER A 106 -9.01 3.69 3.51
C SER A 106 -8.79 2.50 2.59
N SER A 107 -9.85 1.88 2.12
CA SER A 107 -9.75 0.78 1.15
C SER A 107 -10.76 0.93 0.02
N ILE A 108 -10.36 0.48 -1.18
CA ILE A 108 -11.21 0.43 -2.36
C ILE A 108 -11.09 -0.97 -2.95
N SER A 109 -12.21 -1.60 -3.26
CA SER A 109 -12.27 -2.85 -3.99
C SER A 109 -12.94 -2.63 -5.34
N LEU A 110 -12.35 -3.20 -6.39
CA LEU A 110 -12.85 -3.15 -7.76
C LEU A 110 -12.97 -4.57 -8.31
N GLN A 111 -13.92 -4.80 -9.20
CA GLN A 111 -14.09 -6.09 -9.87
C GLN A 111 -14.40 -5.90 -11.35
N ALA A 112 -14.03 -6.90 -12.17
CA ALA A 112 -14.38 -6.95 -13.58
C ALA A 112 -14.79 -8.38 -13.98
N SER A 113 -16.01 -8.53 -14.50
CA SER A 113 -16.53 -9.81 -14.98
C SER A 113 -15.92 -10.21 -16.31
N ILE A 114 -15.53 -9.24 -17.14
CA ILE A 114 -14.87 -9.44 -18.43
C ILE A 114 -13.36 -9.14 -18.32
N PRO A 115 -12.53 -9.75 -19.17
CA PRO A 115 -11.11 -9.43 -19.23
C PRO A 115 -10.89 -7.95 -19.58
N ALA A 116 -9.96 -7.31 -18.87
CA ALA A 116 -9.65 -5.88 -19.04
C ALA A 116 -8.73 -5.62 -20.24
N GLU A 117 -8.73 -4.40 -20.75
CA GLU A 117 -7.71 -3.93 -21.66
C GLU A 117 -6.41 -3.69 -20.90
N ARG A 118 -5.30 -4.34 -21.33
CA ARG A 118 -4.02 -4.26 -20.62
C ARG A 118 -3.48 -2.84 -20.54
N ALA A 119 -3.51 -2.13 -21.64
CA ALA A 119 -3.01 -0.75 -21.69
C ALA A 119 -3.80 0.18 -20.76
N ALA A 120 -5.13 0.01 -20.68
CA ALA A 120 -5.97 0.78 -19.79
C ALA A 120 -5.67 0.48 -18.31
N PHE A 121 -5.43 -0.79 -17.97
CA PHE A 121 -5.03 -1.18 -16.61
C PHE A 121 -3.66 -0.62 -16.23
N GLU A 122 -2.66 -0.73 -17.13
CA GLU A 122 -1.32 -0.20 -16.90
C GLU A 122 -1.32 1.34 -16.79
N HIS A 123 -2.11 2.02 -17.60
CA HIS A 123 -2.27 3.47 -17.49
C HIS A 123 -2.86 3.88 -16.14
N TRP A 124 -3.97 3.25 -15.74
CA TRP A 124 -4.63 3.52 -14.48
C TRP A 124 -3.72 3.29 -13.26
N LYS A 125 -3.03 2.15 -13.19
CA LYS A 125 -2.18 1.83 -12.05
C LYS A 125 -0.98 2.79 -11.90
N ASN A 126 -0.48 3.33 -13.01
CA ASN A 126 0.62 4.30 -13.02
C ASN A 126 0.16 5.70 -12.55
N GLN A 127 -1.13 5.97 -12.53
CA GLN A 127 -1.72 7.22 -12.03
C GLN A 127 -2.14 7.15 -10.57
N LEU A 128 -1.99 6.00 -9.91
CA LEU A 128 -2.34 5.86 -8.50
C LEU A 128 -1.49 6.81 -7.64
N PRO A 129 -2.12 7.62 -6.76
CA PRO A 129 -1.40 8.56 -5.91
C PRO A 129 -0.55 7.84 -4.86
N SER A 130 0.44 8.53 -4.31
CA SER A 130 1.31 8.00 -3.25
C SER A 130 0.56 7.64 -1.97
N SER A 131 -0.60 8.25 -1.73
CA SER A 131 -1.51 7.87 -0.64
C SER A 131 -2.09 6.46 -0.77
N VAL A 132 -2.02 5.83 -1.95
CA VAL A 132 -2.28 4.39 -2.15
C VAL A 132 -1.02 3.62 -1.77
N ILE A 133 -0.98 3.13 -0.55
CA ILE A 133 0.19 2.44 0.03
C ILE A 133 0.30 0.97 -0.38
N ARG A 134 -0.85 0.34 -0.70
CA ARG A 134 -0.89 -1.05 -1.19
C ARG A 134 -1.93 -1.23 -2.28
N GLY A 135 -1.60 -2.09 -3.22
CA GLY A 135 -2.52 -2.60 -4.22
C GLY A 135 -2.30 -4.10 -4.41
N LYS A 136 -3.36 -4.85 -4.58
CA LYS A 136 -3.31 -6.27 -4.93
C LYS A 136 -4.44 -6.60 -5.89
N GLY A 137 -4.14 -7.40 -6.90
CA GLY A 137 -5.16 -7.78 -7.87
C GLY A 137 -4.87 -9.11 -8.56
N ILE A 138 -5.96 -9.77 -8.92
CA ILE A 138 -5.97 -10.89 -9.86
C ILE A 138 -6.68 -10.36 -11.09
N VAL A 139 -5.98 -10.28 -12.21
CA VAL A 139 -6.48 -9.62 -13.42
C VAL A 139 -6.33 -10.53 -14.63
N ARG A 140 -7.35 -10.55 -15.48
CA ARG A 140 -7.31 -11.16 -16.80
C ARG A 140 -7.34 -10.07 -17.87
N PHE A 141 -6.57 -10.25 -18.94
CA PHE A 141 -6.50 -9.30 -20.03
C PHE A 141 -7.11 -9.87 -21.32
N LYS A 142 -7.68 -9.01 -22.16
CA LYS A 142 -8.37 -9.38 -23.41
C LYS A 142 -7.50 -10.18 -24.37
N ASN A 143 -6.21 -9.84 -24.47
CA ASN A 143 -5.26 -10.50 -25.41
C ASN A 143 -5.02 -11.97 -25.08
N ASN A 144 -5.13 -12.37 -23.80
CA ASN A 144 -4.97 -13.75 -23.35
C ASN A 144 -5.86 -13.99 -22.13
N PRO A 145 -7.17 -14.14 -22.30
CA PRO A 145 -8.12 -14.18 -21.18
C PRO A 145 -7.98 -15.43 -20.28
N GLU A 146 -7.31 -16.47 -20.80
CA GLU A 146 -7.01 -17.69 -20.04
C GLU A 146 -5.83 -17.50 -19.07
N ILE A 147 -5.03 -16.46 -19.27
CA ILE A 147 -3.88 -16.16 -18.44
C ILE A 147 -4.28 -15.25 -17.32
N VAL A 148 -3.94 -15.66 -16.11
CA VAL A 148 -4.14 -14.89 -14.88
C VAL A 148 -2.88 -14.12 -14.55
N TRP A 149 -3.05 -12.86 -14.23
CA TRP A 149 -2.00 -11.99 -13.79
C TRP A 149 -2.22 -11.58 -12.33
N ILE A 150 -1.16 -11.64 -11.54
CA ILE A 150 -1.14 -11.10 -10.18
C ILE A 150 -0.44 -9.76 -10.22
N TRP A 151 -1.18 -8.74 -9.83
CA TRP A 151 -0.68 -7.41 -9.61
C TRP A 151 -0.48 -7.16 -8.11
N GLN A 152 0.68 -6.60 -7.76
CA GLN A 152 1.00 -6.20 -6.40
C GLN A 152 1.71 -4.86 -6.43
N LYS A 153 1.31 -3.96 -5.52
CA LYS A 153 1.92 -2.67 -5.26
C LYS A 153 2.15 -2.52 -3.76
N VAL A 154 3.35 -2.08 -3.39
CA VAL A 154 3.70 -1.69 -2.01
C VAL A 154 4.50 -0.41 -2.09
N GLY A 155 3.97 0.69 -1.57
CA GLY A 155 4.56 2.00 -1.75
C GLY A 155 4.89 2.28 -3.22
N ARG A 156 6.18 2.41 -3.54
CA ARG A 156 6.68 2.64 -4.91
C ARG A 156 6.96 1.36 -5.69
N SER A 157 7.15 0.26 -4.98
CA SER A 157 7.44 -1.04 -5.62
C SER A 157 6.18 -1.65 -6.22
N GLU A 158 6.31 -2.15 -7.44
CA GLU A 158 5.20 -2.74 -8.17
C GLU A 158 5.62 -3.96 -8.97
N THR A 159 4.76 -4.96 -9.02
CA THR A 159 4.95 -6.14 -9.86
C THR A 159 3.64 -6.53 -10.53
N LEU A 160 3.75 -6.97 -11.79
CA LEU A 160 2.67 -7.59 -12.55
C LEU A 160 3.22 -8.88 -13.15
N LYS A 161 2.87 -10.01 -12.57
CA LYS A 161 3.41 -11.33 -12.92
C LYS A 161 2.33 -12.26 -13.42
N GLN A 162 2.66 -13.01 -14.47
CA GLN A 162 1.82 -14.09 -14.96
C GLN A 162 1.83 -15.25 -13.95
N MET A 163 0.65 -15.75 -13.61
CA MET A 163 0.49 -16.95 -12.81
C MET A 163 0.59 -18.18 -13.70
N LYS A 164 1.55 -19.05 -13.42
CA LYS A 164 1.71 -20.30 -14.14
C LYS A 164 0.70 -21.34 -13.61
N SER A 165 0.04 -22.05 -14.52
CA SER A 165 -0.70 -23.31 -14.23
C SER A 165 -2.02 -23.24 -13.45
N ILE A 166 -2.72 -22.10 -13.39
CA ILE A 166 -4.07 -22.06 -12.81
C ILE A 166 -5.08 -21.72 -13.91
N LYS A 167 -6.02 -22.65 -14.14
CA LYS A 167 -7.25 -22.32 -14.87
C LYS A 167 -8.15 -21.52 -13.94
N PHE A 168 -8.22 -20.23 -14.15
CA PHE A 168 -9.04 -19.32 -13.37
C PHE A 168 -10.22 -18.85 -14.23
N SER A 169 -11.42 -19.30 -13.87
CA SER A 169 -12.68 -18.90 -14.51
C SER A 169 -13.38 -17.75 -13.75
N GLY A 170 -12.71 -17.22 -12.72
CA GLY A 170 -13.29 -16.19 -11.86
C GLY A 170 -13.24 -14.77 -12.45
N ILE A 171 -13.85 -13.84 -11.74
CA ILE A 171 -13.81 -12.41 -12.04
C ILE A 171 -12.46 -11.81 -11.64
N SER A 172 -12.00 -10.81 -12.41
CA SER A 172 -10.86 -10.00 -12.00
C SER A 172 -11.23 -9.19 -10.77
N LYS A 173 -10.31 -9.12 -9.80
CA LYS A 173 -10.49 -8.34 -8.56
C LYS A 173 -9.24 -7.54 -8.29
N VAL A 174 -9.42 -6.31 -7.86
CA VAL A 174 -8.35 -5.40 -7.43
C VAL A 174 -8.77 -4.77 -6.13
N SER A 175 -7.82 -4.67 -5.21
CA SER A 175 -8.01 -4.00 -3.94
C SER A 175 -6.89 -3.00 -3.71
N LEU A 176 -7.25 -1.81 -3.26
CA LEU A 176 -6.35 -0.74 -2.87
C LEU A 176 -6.49 -0.47 -1.38
N ILE A 177 -5.39 -0.19 -0.73
CA ILE A 177 -5.33 0.29 0.64
C ILE A 177 -4.49 1.56 0.64
N GLY A 178 -4.99 2.61 1.25
CA GLY A 178 -4.30 3.89 1.33
C GLY A 178 -4.45 4.54 2.69
N THR A 179 -3.74 5.65 2.89
CA THR A 179 -3.91 6.52 4.05
C THR A 179 -5.30 7.16 4.06
N VAL A 180 -5.64 7.88 5.11
CA VAL A 180 -6.90 8.67 5.17
C VAL A 180 -7.00 9.71 4.05
N GLU A 181 -5.87 10.10 3.48
CA GLU A 181 -5.77 11.04 2.35
C GLU A 181 -5.99 10.37 0.99
N MET A 182 -6.20 9.05 0.96
CA MET A 182 -6.48 8.36 -0.30
C MET A 182 -7.75 8.92 -0.92
N PRO A 183 -7.68 9.42 -2.17
CA PRO A 183 -8.84 9.96 -2.84
C PRO A 183 -9.95 8.90 -2.99
N SER A 184 -11.17 9.37 -3.12
CA SER A 184 -12.33 8.51 -3.37
C SER A 184 -12.24 7.78 -4.71
N VAL A 185 -13.02 6.73 -4.89
CA VAL A 185 -13.13 6.00 -6.16
C VAL A 185 -13.44 6.91 -7.35
N SER A 186 -14.28 7.92 -7.14
CA SER A 186 -14.63 8.88 -8.21
C SER A 186 -13.45 9.73 -8.67
N GLN A 187 -12.45 9.93 -7.82
CA GLN A 187 -11.24 10.71 -8.11
C GLN A 187 -10.10 9.84 -8.65
N ILE A 188 -9.89 8.64 -8.08
CA ILE A 188 -8.90 7.68 -8.57
C ILE A 188 -9.32 7.09 -9.91
N GLY A 189 -10.63 6.97 -10.16
CA GLY A 189 -11.16 6.21 -11.29
C GLY A 189 -10.90 4.71 -11.18
N TYR A 190 -11.21 4.01 -12.25
CA TYR A 190 -10.92 2.58 -12.40
C TYR A 190 -10.69 2.25 -13.88
N PRO A 191 -9.95 1.17 -14.18
CA PRO A 191 -9.70 0.76 -15.56
C PRO A 191 -11.01 0.39 -16.26
N GLU A 192 -11.06 0.55 -17.57
CA GLU A 192 -12.20 0.13 -18.37
C GLU A 192 -12.57 -1.35 -18.08
N GLY A 193 -13.83 -1.60 -17.83
CA GLY A 193 -14.39 -2.91 -17.50
C GLY A 193 -14.41 -3.26 -16.01
N PHE A 194 -13.79 -2.44 -15.16
CA PHE A 194 -13.91 -2.58 -13.70
C PHE A 194 -15.08 -1.77 -13.15
N THR A 195 -15.68 -2.26 -12.07
CA THR A 195 -16.74 -1.61 -11.30
C THR A 195 -16.51 -1.81 -9.81
N LEU A 196 -17.25 -1.10 -8.98
CA LEU A 196 -17.37 -1.44 -7.58
C LEU A 196 -18.09 -2.80 -7.43
N PRO A 197 -17.77 -3.61 -6.43
CA PRO A 197 -18.56 -4.79 -6.09
C PRO A 197 -19.96 -4.34 -5.63
N TYR A 198 -20.96 -5.11 -5.98
CA TYR A 198 -22.36 -4.92 -5.54
C TYR A 198 -22.51 -5.29 -4.08
#